data_0c6f8688971c44bc898691c34de47fae
#
_entry.id   0c6f8688971c44bc898691c34de47fae
#
_cell.length_a   1.000
_cell.length_b   1.000
_cell.length_c   1.000
_cell.angle_alpha   90.00
_cell.angle_beta   90.00
_cell.angle_gamma   90.00
#
_symmetry.space_group_name_H-M   'P 1'
#
loop_
_entity.id
_entity.type
_entity.pdbx_description
1 polymer ?
#
loop_
_entity_poly.entity_id
_entity_poly.type
_entity_poly.pdbx_seq_one_letter_code
_entity_poly.pdbx_strand_id
1 'polypeptide(L)'
;DWFAATIGGLGLTGVITQAELQLRRIAGNSIAVRNQRFTGLDEFFTLNSKAEAGHEYAVAWIDCMARKPRGVLMAGDHANESMAEPRGQKTVPFTPPISLINNASLRAFNAAYYGKPWSGGWPAAQTVHYQPYFYPLDAIGHWNRIYGPRGFYQYQSVVPPAAAREAMA
;
A
#
# COMPACT_ATOMS: atom_id res chain seq x y z
N ASP A 1 16.36 -16.34 -21.12
CA ASP A 1 15.12 -16.26 -21.87
C ASP A 1 14.70 -14.80 -22.01
N TRP A 2 14.53 -14.34 -23.27
CA TRP A 2 14.15 -12.96 -23.60
C TRP A 2 12.80 -12.55 -22.98
N PHE A 3 11.85 -13.46 -22.96
CA PHE A 3 10.54 -13.21 -22.37
C PHE A 3 10.65 -12.84 -20.88
N ALA A 4 11.37 -13.65 -20.10
CA ALA A 4 11.59 -13.38 -18.69
C ALA A 4 12.38 -12.09 -18.45
N ALA A 5 13.37 -11.78 -19.27
CA ALA A 5 14.14 -10.54 -19.16
C ALA A 5 13.34 -9.29 -19.57
N THR A 6 12.30 -9.46 -20.41
CA THR A 6 11.44 -8.35 -20.85
C THR A 6 10.42 -7.97 -19.78
N ILE A 7 9.96 -8.94 -18.97
CA ILE A 7 9.06 -8.68 -17.84
C ILE A 7 9.83 -7.89 -16.77
N GLY A 8 9.44 -6.62 -16.56
CA GLY A 8 10.16 -5.72 -15.66
C GLY A 8 11.52 -5.21 -16.18
N GLY A 9 11.82 -5.43 -17.46
CA GLY A 9 13.11 -5.07 -18.09
C GLY A 9 13.30 -3.58 -18.39
N LEU A 10 12.42 -2.69 -17.92
CA LEU A 10 12.50 -1.23 -18.06
C LEU A 10 12.66 -0.74 -19.52
N GLY A 11 12.20 -1.52 -20.50
CA GLY A 11 12.36 -1.20 -21.91
C GLY A 11 13.74 -1.48 -22.50
N LEU A 12 14.67 -2.04 -21.73
CA LEU A 12 16.04 -2.32 -22.19
C LEU A 12 16.12 -3.47 -23.22
N THR A 13 15.12 -4.32 -23.26
CA THR A 13 15.03 -5.44 -24.23
C THR A 13 14.23 -5.09 -25.48
N GLY A 14 13.53 -3.96 -25.50
CA GLY A 14 12.70 -3.51 -26.61
C GLY A 14 11.36 -2.93 -26.17
N VAL A 15 10.48 -2.69 -27.14
CA VAL A 15 9.13 -2.16 -26.92
C VAL A 15 8.12 -3.31 -27.04
N ILE A 16 7.30 -3.49 -26.01
CA ILE A 16 6.21 -4.46 -26.01
C ILE A 16 5.05 -3.84 -26.80
N THR A 17 4.68 -4.44 -27.93
CA THR A 17 3.58 -3.97 -28.80
C THR A 17 2.26 -4.70 -28.51
N GLN A 18 2.34 -5.89 -27.94
CA GLN A 18 1.17 -6.71 -27.60
C GLN A 18 1.49 -7.63 -26.44
N ALA A 19 0.52 -7.84 -25.56
CA ALA A 19 0.58 -8.83 -24.49
C ALA A 19 -0.75 -9.58 -24.38
N GLU A 20 -0.69 -10.89 -24.15
CA GLU A 20 -1.83 -11.73 -23.83
C GLU A 20 -1.76 -12.13 -22.36
N LEU A 21 -2.85 -11.88 -21.61
CA LEU A 21 -2.91 -12.10 -20.15
C LEU A 21 -4.02 -13.10 -19.83
N GLN A 22 -3.66 -14.13 -19.06
CA GLN A 22 -4.64 -15.02 -18.45
C GLN A 22 -5.21 -14.35 -17.19
N LEU A 23 -6.49 -13.99 -17.23
CA LEU A 23 -7.17 -13.36 -16.09
C LEU A 23 -7.82 -14.41 -15.20
N ARG A 24 -7.85 -14.13 -13.90
CA ARG A 24 -8.59 -14.92 -12.92
C ARG A 24 -9.98 -14.30 -12.74
N ARG A 25 -11.01 -15.16 -12.71
CA ARG A 25 -12.38 -14.73 -12.41
C ARG A 25 -12.49 -14.37 -10.92
N ILE A 26 -13.10 -13.24 -10.62
CA ILE A 26 -13.45 -12.79 -9.27
C ILE A 26 -14.97 -12.72 -9.14
N ALA A 27 -15.49 -12.93 -7.91
CA ALA A 27 -16.93 -12.97 -7.66
C ALA A 27 -17.55 -11.58 -7.43
N GLY A 28 -16.75 -10.61 -6.98
CA GLY A 28 -17.19 -9.24 -6.70
C GLY A 28 -16.04 -8.24 -6.77
N ASN A 29 -16.33 -6.95 -6.65
CA ASN A 29 -15.36 -5.86 -6.67
C ASN A 29 -14.97 -5.38 -5.27
N SER A 30 -15.22 -6.18 -4.26
CA SER A 30 -14.89 -5.84 -2.87
C SER A 30 -13.85 -6.76 -2.26
N ILE A 31 -13.16 -6.26 -1.25
CA ILE A 31 -12.14 -6.96 -0.49
C ILE A 31 -12.57 -7.00 0.98
N ALA A 32 -12.64 -8.21 1.53
CA ALA A 32 -12.77 -8.43 2.97
C ALA A 32 -11.41 -8.22 3.62
N VAL A 33 -11.23 -7.10 4.32
CA VAL A 33 -9.95 -6.66 4.85
C VAL A 33 -9.90 -6.86 6.36
N ARG A 34 -8.79 -7.37 6.85
CA ARG A 34 -8.43 -7.41 8.28
C ARG A 34 -7.23 -6.49 8.51
N ASN A 35 -7.40 -5.55 9.44
CA ASN A 35 -6.34 -4.61 9.79
C ASN A 35 -5.80 -4.95 11.17
N GLN A 36 -4.48 -5.08 11.29
CA GLN A 36 -3.82 -5.37 12.55
C GLN A 36 -2.63 -4.45 12.77
N ARG A 37 -2.58 -3.78 13.93
CA ARG A 37 -1.41 -2.99 14.34
C ARG A 37 -0.28 -3.92 14.76
N PHE A 38 0.94 -3.41 14.58
CA PHE A 38 2.14 -4.05 15.11
C PHE A 38 3.11 -2.99 15.63
N THR A 39 4.00 -3.42 16.53
CA THR A 39 5.08 -2.59 17.07
C THR A 39 6.38 -3.39 17.08
N GLY A 40 7.34 -2.97 16.27
CA GLY A 40 8.61 -3.63 16.02
C GLY A 40 8.55 -4.61 14.87
N LEU A 41 9.73 -4.83 14.26
CA LEU A 41 9.85 -5.68 13.08
C LEU A 41 9.58 -7.16 13.37
N ASP A 42 9.89 -7.64 14.58
CA ASP A 42 9.64 -9.05 14.94
C ASP A 42 8.16 -9.40 14.92
N GLU A 43 7.33 -8.51 15.49
CA GLU A 43 5.87 -8.67 15.43
C GLU A 43 5.38 -8.56 14.00
N PHE A 44 5.89 -7.59 13.21
CA PHE A 44 5.58 -7.45 11.80
C PHE A 44 5.82 -8.75 11.03
N PHE A 45 7.04 -9.31 11.11
CA PHE A 45 7.37 -10.54 10.38
C PHE A 45 6.50 -11.73 10.80
N THR A 46 6.20 -11.84 12.10
CA THR A 46 5.32 -12.89 12.60
C THR A 46 3.90 -12.77 12.04
N LEU A 47 3.36 -11.56 12.02
CA LEU A 47 2.02 -11.29 11.49
C LEU A 47 1.97 -11.42 9.98
N ASN A 48 3.00 -10.92 9.27
CA ASN A 48 3.08 -10.98 7.81
C ASN A 48 3.12 -12.42 7.30
N SER A 49 3.93 -13.29 7.92
CA SER A 49 3.96 -14.71 7.55
C SER A 49 2.61 -15.40 7.72
N LYS A 50 1.85 -15.05 8.77
CA LYS A 50 0.50 -15.59 8.97
C LYS A 50 -0.48 -15.01 7.94
N ALA A 51 -0.36 -13.74 7.62
CA ALA A 51 -1.20 -13.10 6.61
C ALA A 51 -0.96 -13.69 5.22
N GLU A 52 0.30 -13.84 4.80
CA GLU A 52 0.65 -14.45 3.51
C GLU A 52 0.19 -15.92 3.39
N ALA A 53 0.21 -16.68 4.50
CA ALA A 53 -0.25 -18.06 4.49
C ALA A 53 -1.78 -18.19 4.48
N GLY A 54 -2.52 -17.21 4.99
CA GLY A 54 -3.96 -17.30 5.22
C GLY A 54 -4.83 -16.39 4.36
N HIS A 55 -4.23 -15.46 3.61
CA HIS A 55 -4.95 -14.46 2.83
C HIS A 55 -4.38 -14.31 1.43
N GLU A 56 -5.20 -13.85 0.52
CA GLU A 56 -4.85 -13.64 -0.89
C GLU A 56 -3.90 -12.44 -1.07
N TYR A 57 -4.06 -11.43 -0.25
CA TYR A 57 -3.29 -10.19 -0.28
C TYR A 57 -2.84 -9.80 1.12
N ALA A 58 -1.59 -9.35 1.22
CA ALA A 58 -1.06 -8.75 2.43
C ALA A 58 -0.26 -7.50 2.07
N VAL A 59 -0.53 -6.39 2.75
CA VAL A 59 0.20 -5.14 2.61
C VAL A 59 0.37 -4.49 3.98
N ALA A 60 1.50 -3.85 4.21
CA ALA A 60 1.74 -3.13 5.45
C ALA A 60 2.11 -1.67 5.20
N TRP A 61 1.53 -0.79 5.99
CA TRP A 61 2.04 0.56 6.16
C TRP A 61 2.92 0.61 7.41
N ILE A 62 4.12 1.16 7.29
CA ILE A 62 5.12 1.23 8.36
C ILE A 62 5.47 2.69 8.66
N ASP A 63 5.35 3.10 9.93
CA ASP A 63 5.80 4.40 10.43
C ASP A 63 7.30 4.34 10.75
N CYS A 64 8.12 4.71 9.76
CA CYS A 64 9.58 4.78 9.89
C CYS A 64 10.06 6.02 10.69
N MET A 65 9.17 6.97 11.04
CA MET A 65 9.51 8.14 11.86
C MET A 65 9.39 7.87 13.37
N ALA A 66 8.81 6.76 13.77
CA ALA A 66 8.70 6.35 15.17
C ALA A 66 10.04 5.84 15.69
N ARG A 67 10.32 6.06 17.01
CA ARG A 67 11.55 5.53 17.66
C ARG A 67 11.67 4.00 17.52
N LYS A 68 10.53 3.31 17.57
CA LYS A 68 10.42 1.88 17.30
C LYS A 68 9.49 1.74 16.12
N PRO A 69 9.87 1.04 15.05
CA PRO A 69 9.00 0.82 13.90
C PRO A 69 7.64 0.29 14.35
N ARG A 70 6.58 0.89 13.83
CA ARG A 70 5.20 0.47 14.11
C ARG A 70 4.39 0.61 12.83
N GLY A 71 3.30 -0.10 12.72
CA GLY A 71 2.52 -0.02 11.51
C GLY A 71 1.16 -0.72 11.60
N VAL A 72 0.54 -0.82 10.45
CA VAL A 72 -0.73 -1.52 10.26
C VAL A 72 -0.54 -2.52 9.12
N LEU A 73 -0.72 -3.79 9.41
CA LEU A 73 -0.80 -4.86 8.42
C LEU A 73 -2.27 -4.99 7.99
N MET A 74 -2.49 -5.00 6.70
CA MET A 74 -3.78 -5.15 6.06
C MET A 74 -3.76 -6.44 5.24
N ALA A 75 -4.47 -7.47 5.70
CA ALA A 75 -4.66 -8.71 4.97
C ALA A 75 -6.06 -8.70 4.32
N GLY A 76 -6.19 -9.19 3.11
CA GLY A 76 -7.43 -9.10 2.36
C GLY A 76 -7.67 -10.27 1.41
N ASP A 77 -8.96 -10.57 1.22
CA ASP A 77 -9.44 -11.59 0.30
C ASP A 77 -10.56 -11.01 -0.54
N HIS A 78 -10.70 -11.46 -1.79
CA HIS A 78 -11.88 -11.08 -2.58
C HIS A 78 -13.16 -11.53 -1.89
N ALA A 79 -14.10 -10.60 -1.76
CA ALA A 79 -15.45 -10.89 -1.26
C ALA A 79 -16.45 -11.01 -2.41
N ASN A 80 -17.55 -11.72 -2.15
CA ASN A 80 -18.58 -11.95 -3.16
C ASN A 80 -19.53 -10.75 -3.33
N GLU A 81 -19.30 -9.69 -2.56
CA GLU A 81 -20.14 -8.49 -2.58
C GLU A 81 -19.68 -7.53 -3.68
N SER A 82 -20.66 -6.91 -4.35
CA SER A 82 -20.41 -5.82 -5.27
C SER A 82 -20.75 -4.49 -4.59
N MET A 83 -19.78 -3.62 -4.51
CA MET A 83 -19.91 -2.29 -3.92
C MET A 83 -20.00 -1.22 -5.01
N ALA A 84 -20.71 -0.12 -4.72
CA ALA A 84 -20.71 1.05 -5.59
C ALA A 84 -19.30 1.64 -5.66
N GLU A 85 -18.92 2.15 -6.81
CA GLU A 85 -17.64 2.83 -6.97
C GLU A 85 -17.52 4.02 -6.02
N PRO A 86 -16.32 4.24 -5.45
CA PRO A 86 -16.07 5.39 -4.58
C PRO A 86 -16.38 6.70 -5.31
N ARG A 87 -17.21 7.53 -4.70
CA ARG A 87 -17.61 8.83 -5.28
C ARG A 87 -16.58 9.90 -4.94
N GLY A 88 -16.16 10.63 -5.95
CA GLY A 88 -15.46 11.89 -5.83
C GLY A 88 -14.02 11.77 -5.33
N GLN A 89 -13.10 12.21 -6.15
CA GLN A 89 -11.70 12.33 -5.81
C GLN A 89 -11.44 13.73 -5.24
N LYS A 90 -10.90 13.81 -4.03
CA LYS A 90 -10.39 15.07 -3.50
C LYS A 90 -9.13 15.44 -4.26
N THR A 91 -9.00 16.69 -4.64
CA THR A 91 -7.88 17.14 -5.47
C THR A 91 -7.04 18.17 -4.72
N VAL A 92 -5.72 18.08 -4.82
CA VAL A 92 -4.81 19.15 -4.39
C VAL A 92 -4.81 20.22 -5.48
N PRO A 93 -5.41 21.42 -5.22
CA PRO A 93 -5.75 22.36 -6.29
C PRO A 93 -4.54 23.04 -6.92
N PHE A 94 -3.46 23.24 -6.17
CA PHE A 94 -2.24 23.91 -6.65
C PHE A 94 -0.99 23.32 -6.00
N THR A 95 0.16 23.58 -6.59
CA THR A 95 1.46 23.22 -6.01
C THR A 95 1.89 24.34 -5.05
N PRO A 96 1.99 24.09 -3.73
CA PRO A 96 2.44 25.11 -2.79
C PRO A 96 3.91 25.46 -3.06
N PRO A 97 4.35 26.72 -2.76
CA PRO A 97 5.72 27.16 -3.02
C PRO A 97 6.77 26.44 -2.18
N ILE A 98 6.34 25.85 -1.08
CA ILE A 98 7.16 25.02 -0.19
C ILE A 98 6.50 23.66 -0.02
N SER A 99 7.30 22.61 0.27
CA SER A 99 6.76 21.29 0.59
C SER A 99 5.93 21.33 1.87
N LEU A 100 4.71 20.79 1.79
CA LEU A 100 3.89 20.55 2.98
C LEU A 100 4.36 19.31 3.75
N ILE A 101 5.25 18.53 3.14
CA ILE A 101 5.82 17.33 3.73
C ILE A 101 7.14 17.69 4.42
N ASN A 102 7.12 17.64 5.75
CA ASN A 102 8.26 17.87 6.62
C ASN A 102 8.16 16.95 7.85
N ASN A 103 9.21 16.91 8.66
CA ASN A 103 9.27 16.01 9.81
C ASN A 103 8.10 16.17 10.79
N ALA A 104 7.62 17.39 11.01
CA ALA A 104 6.51 17.64 11.93
C ALA A 104 5.17 17.16 11.33
N SER A 105 4.88 17.55 10.06
CA SER A 105 3.66 17.12 9.38
C SER A 105 3.60 15.61 9.18
N LEU A 106 4.73 14.96 8.85
CA LEU A 106 4.80 13.51 8.73
C LEU A 106 4.55 12.81 10.06
N ARG A 107 5.17 13.27 11.16
CA ARG A 107 4.94 12.70 12.49
C ARG A 107 3.48 12.84 12.92
N ALA A 108 2.87 14.00 12.68
CA ALA A 108 1.47 14.24 12.99
C ALA A 108 0.55 13.33 12.16
N PHE A 109 0.80 13.24 10.84
CA PHE A 109 0.06 12.34 9.95
C PHE A 109 0.20 10.88 10.37
N ASN A 110 1.43 10.42 10.62
CA ASN A 110 1.70 9.02 10.99
C ASN A 110 1.05 8.68 12.33
N ALA A 111 1.07 9.60 13.31
CA ALA A 111 0.40 9.40 14.57
C ALA A 111 -1.12 9.31 14.40
N ALA A 112 -1.72 10.19 13.59
CA ALA A 112 -3.14 10.15 13.29
C ALA A 112 -3.54 8.89 12.51
N TYR A 113 -2.76 8.49 11.52
CA TYR A 113 -3.03 7.29 10.73
C TYR A 113 -2.92 6.01 11.58
N TYR A 114 -1.86 5.89 12.38
CA TYR A 114 -1.69 4.77 13.30
C TYR A 114 -2.79 4.74 14.37
N GLY A 115 -3.20 5.93 14.87
CA GLY A 115 -4.25 6.08 15.88
C GLY A 115 -5.68 5.96 15.35
N LYS A 116 -5.87 5.93 14.02
CA LYS A 116 -7.20 5.87 13.40
C LYS A 116 -8.01 4.70 13.97
N PRO A 117 -9.24 4.96 14.51
CA PRO A 117 -10.10 3.87 14.90
C PRO A 117 -10.55 3.11 13.67
N TRP A 118 -10.23 1.84 13.60
CA TRP A 118 -10.74 0.94 12.58
C TRP A 118 -12.04 0.34 13.10
N SER A 119 -13.08 0.34 12.27
CA SER A 119 -14.38 -0.26 12.64
C SER A 119 -14.19 -1.74 13.00
N GLY A 120 -14.77 -2.16 14.13
CA GLY A 120 -14.70 -3.57 14.57
C GLY A 120 -13.62 -3.91 15.59
N GLY A 121 -12.90 -2.92 16.14
CA GLY A 121 -11.83 -3.17 17.13
C GLY A 121 -10.50 -3.60 16.48
N TRP A 122 -9.63 -4.26 17.27
CA TRP A 122 -8.36 -4.83 16.76
C TRP A 122 -8.32 -6.34 17.03
N PRO A 123 -8.06 -7.18 15.98
CA PRO A 123 -7.98 -6.82 14.57
C PRO A 123 -9.32 -6.36 14.00
N ALA A 124 -9.34 -5.23 13.31
CA ALA A 124 -10.54 -4.71 12.67
C ALA A 124 -10.82 -5.45 11.36
N ALA A 125 -12.07 -5.87 11.17
CA ALA A 125 -12.53 -6.48 9.93
C ALA A 125 -13.53 -5.55 9.23
N GLN A 126 -13.39 -5.38 7.92
CA GLN A 126 -14.29 -4.57 7.10
C GLN A 126 -14.28 -5.06 5.65
N THR A 127 -15.38 -4.81 4.94
CA THR A 127 -15.44 -4.97 3.49
C THR A 127 -15.30 -3.61 2.83
N VAL A 128 -14.40 -3.49 1.87
CA VAL A 128 -14.11 -2.25 1.14
C VAL A 128 -14.12 -2.49 -0.37
N HIS A 129 -14.38 -1.46 -1.15
CA HIS A 129 -14.18 -1.54 -2.59
C HIS A 129 -12.68 -1.77 -2.90
N TYR A 130 -12.37 -2.50 -3.97
CA TYR A 130 -10.98 -2.84 -4.31
C TYR A 130 -10.07 -1.63 -4.55
N GLN A 131 -10.61 -0.53 -5.09
CA GLN A 131 -9.81 0.67 -5.40
C GLN A 131 -9.11 1.29 -4.18
N PRO A 132 -9.77 1.65 -3.07
CA PRO A 132 -9.07 2.19 -1.91
C PRO A 132 -8.14 1.18 -1.22
N TYR A 133 -8.30 -0.11 -1.47
CA TYR A 133 -7.41 -1.14 -0.94
C TYR A 133 -6.11 -1.22 -1.74
N PHE A 134 -6.19 -1.32 -3.07
CA PHE A 134 -5.02 -1.46 -3.95
C PHE A 134 -4.41 -0.10 -4.34
N TYR A 135 -5.22 0.94 -4.42
CA TYR A 135 -4.82 2.27 -4.92
C TYR A 135 -5.17 3.37 -3.92
N PRO A 136 -4.65 3.32 -2.67
CA PRO A 136 -5.05 4.27 -1.62
C PRO A 136 -4.72 5.73 -1.96
N LEU A 137 -3.71 5.99 -2.77
CA LEU A 137 -3.32 7.34 -3.19
C LEU A 137 -4.22 7.91 -4.28
N ASP A 138 -4.91 7.09 -5.05
CA ASP A 138 -5.82 7.53 -6.11
C ASP A 138 -7.09 8.21 -5.56
N ALA A 139 -7.36 8.08 -4.25
CA ALA A 139 -8.38 8.85 -3.57
C ALA A 139 -8.11 10.37 -3.54
N ILE A 140 -6.87 10.78 -3.83
CA ILE A 140 -6.43 12.17 -3.83
C ILE A 140 -5.83 12.52 -5.19
N GLY A 141 -6.58 13.27 -6.00
CA GLY A 141 -6.09 13.75 -7.28
C GLY A 141 -4.94 14.74 -7.11
N HIS A 142 -3.94 14.62 -7.95
CA HIS A 142 -2.74 15.45 -7.91
C HIS A 142 -2.02 15.46 -6.56
N TRP A 143 -2.06 14.35 -5.81
CA TRP A 143 -1.42 14.22 -4.50
C TRP A 143 0.07 14.59 -4.49
N ASN A 144 0.76 14.41 -5.61
CA ASN A 144 2.16 14.78 -5.80
C ASN A 144 2.43 16.28 -5.57
N ARG A 145 1.43 17.15 -5.74
CA ARG A 145 1.57 18.60 -5.52
C ARG A 145 1.92 18.96 -4.07
N ILE A 146 1.55 18.15 -3.10
CA ILE A 146 1.86 18.39 -1.67
C ILE A 146 3.37 18.46 -1.37
N TYR A 147 4.20 17.87 -2.24
CA TYR A 147 5.66 17.91 -2.11
C TYR A 147 6.29 19.22 -2.57
N GLY A 148 5.51 20.10 -3.20
CA GLY A 148 6.00 21.37 -3.72
C GLY A 148 6.85 21.24 -4.99
N PRO A 149 7.56 22.31 -5.41
CA PRO A 149 8.30 22.36 -6.67
C PRO A 149 9.47 21.36 -6.77
N ARG A 150 10.03 20.94 -5.63
CA ARG A 150 11.17 20.01 -5.59
C ARG A 150 10.75 18.56 -5.83
N GLY A 151 9.45 18.25 -5.73
CA GLY A 151 8.94 16.89 -5.87
C GLY A 151 9.44 15.94 -4.77
N PHE A 152 9.56 14.66 -5.13
CA PHE A 152 10.03 13.60 -4.24
C PHE A 152 10.69 12.49 -5.06
N TYR A 153 11.44 11.64 -4.41
CA TYR A 153 11.95 10.39 -4.97
C TYR A 153 11.16 9.22 -4.39
N GLN A 154 10.84 8.27 -5.26
CA GLN A 154 10.28 6.99 -4.85
C GLN A 154 11.34 5.92 -5.13
N TYR A 155 11.64 5.12 -4.11
CA TYR A 155 12.49 3.95 -4.25
C TYR A 155 11.64 2.70 -3.97
N GLN A 156 11.75 1.72 -4.85
CA GLN A 156 11.05 0.44 -4.71
C GLN A 156 12.06 -0.68 -4.92
N SER A 157 12.03 -1.67 -4.05
CA SER A 157 12.87 -2.86 -4.14
C SER A 157 12.08 -4.11 -3.79
N VAL A 158 12.51 -5.23 -4.37
CA VAL A 158 12.00 -6.57 -4.03
C VAL A 158 13.13 -7.30 -3.32
N VAL A 159 12.84 -7.76 -2.10
CA VAL A 159 13.82 -8.43 -1.25
C VAL A 159 13.36 -9.86 -0.98
N PRO A 160 14.21 -10.88 -1.18
CA PRO A 160 13.88 -12.25 -0.83
C PRO A 160 13.52 -12.37 0.67
N PRO A 161 12.55 -13.23 1.04
CA PRO A 161 12.11 -13.37 2.44
C PRO A 161 13.25 -13.65 3.42
N ALA A 162 14.27 -14.40 3.01
CA ALA A 162 15.43 -14.72 3.85
C ALA A 162 16.28 -13.48 4.20
N ALA A 163 16.32 -12.46 3.32
CA ALA A 163 17.07 -11.21 3.52
C ALA A 163 16.20 -10.05 4.02
N ALA A 164 14.87 -10.23 4.09
CA ALA A 164 13.94 -9.14 4.36
C ALA A 164 14.18 -8.49 5.74
N ARG A 165 14.52 -9.28 6.75
CA ARG A 165 14.79 -8.77 8.10
C ARG A 165 16.01 -7.86 8.15
N GLU A 166 17.10 -8.24 7.50
CA GLU A 166 18.32 -7.45 7.39
C GLU A 166 18.11 -6.18 6.57
N ALA A 167 17.39 -6.30 5.46
CA ALA A 167 17.10 -5.16 4.58
C ALA A 167 16.19 -4.09 5.22
N MET A 168 15.42 -4.45 6.25
CA MET A 168 14.50 -3.53 6.95
C MET A 168 15.04 -3.02 8.30
N ALA A 169 16.17 -3.52 8.76
CA ALA A 169 16.81 -3.11 10.03
C ALA A 169 17.66 -1.85 9.85
#